data_e76ee8b3f20b9d0c3c6405781db1c40b
#
_entry.id   e76ee8b3f20b9d0c3c6405781db1c40b
#
_cell.length_a   1.000
_cell.length_b   1.000
_cell.length_c   1.000
_cell.angle_alpha   90.00
_cell.angle_beta   90.00
_cell.angle_gamma   90.00
#
_symmetry.space_group_name_H-M   'P 1'
#
loop_
_entity.id
_entity.type
_entity.pdbx_description
1 polymer ?
#
loop_
_entity_poly.entity_id
_entity_poly.type
_entity_poly.pdbx_seq_one_letter_code
_entity_poly.pdbx_strand_id
1 'polypeptide(L)'
;LATGVGGGVLTGSTGNGFASGIVEIPKLAVLFCINIFMALFLAKKMRNIGGFTAPEMLGRVYGRHCQALGGLFCAIYQMGSGPAMQSIALGTCLHLLLGIDMKAGMIIGMIIILFYTLSSGMWGVAMTDYVQFIFLTLGVVLAAAISYYQAGGWEGIIAAVPASHFELDLSNALKILCATAL
;
A
#
# COMPACT_ATOMS: atom_id res chain seq x y z
N LEU A 1 -4.45 0.63 -8.47
CA LEU A 1 -3.98 1.78 -7.64
C LEU A 1 -4.52 1.67 -6.22
N ALA A 2 -5.84 1.51 -6.00
CA ALA A 2 -6.41 1.39 -4.66
C ALA A 2 -5.82 0.22 -3.86
N THR A 3 -5.59 -0.91 -4.51
CA THR A 3 -4.95 -2.09 -3.90
C THR A 3 -3.51 -1.81 -3.46
N GLY A 4 -2.78 -0.96 -4.19
CA GLY A 4 -1.40 -0.59 -3.87
C GLY A 4 -1.27 0.52 -2.81
N VAL A 5 -2.32 1.31 -2.60
CA VAL A 5 -2.37 2.40 -1.61
C VAL A 5 -3.38 2.03 -0.51
N GLY A 6 -3.26 0.83 0.02
CA GLY A 6 -4.11 0.35 1.11
C GLY A 6 -3.81 1.01 2.46
N GLY A 7 -4.66 0.72 3.45
CA GLY A 7 -4.54 1.28 4.79
C GLY A 7 -3.15 1.13 5.41
N GLY A 8 -2.47 -0.01 5.16
CA GLY A 8 -1.11 -0.25 5.66
C GLY A 8 -0.05 0.69 5.05
N VAL A 9 -0.18 1.02 3.76
CA VAL A 9 0.74 1.98 3.12
C VAL A 9 0.48 3.38 3.65
N LEU A 10 -0.78 3.79 3.79
CA LEU A 10 -1.12 5.10 4.34
C LEU A 10 -0.64 5.26 5.78
N THR A 11 -0.95 4.33 6.67
CA THR A 11 -0.53 4.40 8.07
C THR A 11 0.98 4.25 8.22
N GLY A 12 1.60 3.35 7.44
CA GLY A 12 3.04 3.14 7.44
C GLY A 12 3.81 4.35 6.91
N SER A 13 3.42 4.89 5.74
CA SER A 13 4.11 6.05 5.16
C SER A 13 3.88 7.34 5.96
N THR A 14 2.70 7.54 6.54
CA THR A 14 2.46 8.67 7.45
C THR A 14 3.27 8.55 8.73
N GLY A 15 3.33 7.36 9.33
CA GLY A 15 4.17 7.11 10.51
C GLY A 15 5.66 7.32 10.23
N ASN A 16 6.14 6.81 9.11
CA ASN A 16 7.54 7.02 8.70
C ASN A 16 7.82 8.48 8.35
N GLY A 17 6.90 9.15 7.66
CA GLY A 17 7.03 10.58 7.36
C GLY A 17 7.07 11.44 8.63
N PHE A 18 6.29 11.07 9.64
CA PHE A 18 6.35 11.73 10.96
C PHE A 18 7.66 11.48 11.67
N ALA A 19 8.24 10.27 11.58
CA ALA A 19 9.49 9.92 12.24
C ALA A 19 10.75 10.41 11.49
N SER A 20 10.74 10.39 10.15
CA SER A 20 11.91 10.58 9.29
C SER A 20 11.83 11.80 8.38
N GLY A 21 10.69 12.49 8.34
CA GLY A 21 10.50 13.69 7.54
C GLY A 21 10.53 13.43 6.02
N ILE A 22 11.21 14.32 5.31
CA ILE A 22 11.28 14.34 3.82
C ILE A 22 11.97 13.10 3.23
N VAL A 23 12.74 12.35 4.02
CA VAL A 23 13.45 11.12 3.56
C VAL A 23 12.50 10.06 3.00
N GLU A 24 11.22 10.08 3.36
CA GLU A 24 10.21 9.16 2.82
C GLU A 24 9.82 9.49 1.37
N ILE A 25 9.99 10.74 0.91
CA ILE A 25 9.64 11.17 -0.46
C ILE A 25 10.43 10.43 -1.55
N PRO A 26 11.77 10.29 -1.47
CA PRO A 26 12.54 9.51 -2.44
C PRO A 26 12.07 8.06 -2.58
N LYS A 27 11.67 7.42 -1.49
CA LYS A 27 11.13 6.05 -1.50
C LYS A 27 9.83 5.97 -2.32
N LEU A 28 8.91 6.90 -2.10
CA LEU A 28 7.68 6.97 -2.87
C LEU A 28 7.97 7.28 -4.35
N ALA A 29 8.91 8.19 -4.64
CA ALA A 29 9.32 8.51 -5.99
C ALA A 29 9.89 7.28 -6.73
N VAL A 30 10.76 6.49 -6.07
CA VAL A 30 11.30 5.24 -6.66
C VAL A 30 10.20 4.22 -6.90
N LEU A 31 9.26 4.05 -5.96
CA LEU A 31 8.11 3.17 -6.17
C LEU A 31 7.29 3.59 -7.39
N PHE A 32 7.08 4.89 -7.58
CA PHE A 32 6.42 5.45 -8.76
C PHE A 32 7.19 5.16 -10.05
N CYS A 33 8.50 5.38 -10.05
CA CYS A 33 9.37 5.10 -11.20
C CYS A 33 9.35 3.61 -11.58
N ILE A 34 9.40 2.71 -10.59
CA ILE A 34 9.30 1.26 -10.83
C ILE A 34 7.95 0.92 -11.48
N ASN A 35 6.84 1.46 -11.00
CA ASN A 35 5.52 1.22 -11.59
C ASN A 35 5.42 1.74 -13.02
N ILE A 36 5.97 2.92 -13.32
CA ILE A 36 6.03 3.47 -14.67
C ILE A 36 6.88 2.57 -15.58
N PHE A 37 8.06 2.15 -15.11
CA PHE A 37 8.92 1.23 -15.84
C PHE A 37 8.22 -0.10 -16.16
N MET A 38 7.56 -0.69 -15.17
CA MET A 38 6.76 -1.91 -15.36
C MET A 38 5.64 -1.71 -16.38
N ALA A 39 4.93 -0.58 -16.32
CA ALA A 39 3.86 -0.27 -17.25
C ALA A 39 4.36 -0.09 -18.68
N LEU A 40 5.48 0.61 -18.89
CA LEU A 40 5.99 0.90 -20.21
C LEU A 40 6.70 -0.29 -20.87
N PHE A 41 7.49 -1.03 -20.12
CA PHE A 41 8.39 -2.07 -20.68
C PHE A 41 7.87 -3.49 -20.49
N LEU A 42 7.26 -3.80 -19.34
CA LEU A 42 6.82 -5.17 -19.03
C LEU A 42 5.37 -5.44 -19.39
N ALA A 43 4.47 -4.46 -19.29
CA ALA A 43 3.04 -4.69 -19.49
C ALA A 43 2.72 -5.32 -20.86
N LYS A 44 3.36 -4.84 -21.92
CA LYS A 44 3.20 -5.40 -23.28
C LYS A 44 3.70 -6.84 -23.38
N LYS A 45 4.86 -7.13 -22.78
CA LYS A 45 5.42 -8.50 -22.77
C LYS A 45 4.56 -9.45 -21.96
N MET A 46 4.12 -9.03 -20.78
CA MET A 46 3.24 -9.83 -19.91
C MET A 46 1.90 -10.11 -20.58
N ARG A 47 1.32 -9.10 -21.25
CA ARG A 47 0.08 -9.28 -22.02
C ARG A 47 0.24 -10.28 -23.17
N ASN A 48 1.38 -10.29 -23.86
CA ASN A 48 1.65 -11.22 -24.96
C ASN A 48 1.87 -12.65 -24.50
N ILE A 49 2.43 -12.87 -23.30
CA ILE A 49 2.55 -14.21 -22.70
C ILE A 49 1.16 -14.78 -22.42
N GLY A 50 0.19 -13.92 -22.12
CA GLY A 50 -1.19 -14.29 -21.81
C GLY A 50 -1.24 -15.10 -20.52
N GLY A 51 -1.85 -14.63 -19.50
CA GLY A 51 -1.99 -15.29 -18.21
C GLY A 51 -2.66 -14.31 -17.25
N PHE A 52 -3.49 -14.81 -16.36
CA PHE A 52 -4.20 -13.97 -15.39
C PHE A 52 -3.37 -13.71 -14.13
N THR A 53 -2.38 -14.56 -13.87
CA THR A 53 -1.55 -14.45 -12.67
C THR A 53 -0.07 -14.58 -13.00
N ALA A 54 0.80 -13.98 -12.17
CA ALA A 54 2.25 -14.09 -12.33
C ALA A 54 2.75 -15.56 -12.31
N PRO A 55 2.26 -16.44 -11.43
CA PRO A 55 2.60 -17.86 -11.49
C PRO A 55 2.18 -18.56 -12.79
N GLU A 56 1.02 -18.19 -13.35
CA GLU A 56 0.60 -18.75 -14.64
C GLU A 56 1.52 -18.32 -15.78
N MET A 57 1.95 -17.06 -15.79
CA MET A 57 2.92 -16.58 -16.76
C MET A 57 4.26 -17.32 -16.66
N LEU A 58 4.74 -17.56 -15.43
CA LEU A 58 5.92 -18.39 -15.18
C LEU A 58 5.74 -19.81 -15.71
N GLY A 59 4.55 -20.39 -15.51
CA GLY A 59 4.21 -21.72 -16.00
C GLY A 59 4.25 -21.85 -17.51
N ARG A 60 3.79 -20.81 -18.22
CA ARG A 60 3.81 -20.78 -19.69
C ARG A 60 5.22 -20.68 -20.27
N VAL A 61 6.14 -20.04 -19.56
CA VAL A 61 7.53 -19.86 -20.02
C VAL A 61 8.43 -20.99 -19.53
N TYR A 62 8.30 -21.41 -18.28
CA TYR A 62 9.24 -22.34 -17.59
C TYR A 62 8.61 -23.68 -17.21
N GLY A 63 7.33 -23.89 -17.49
CA GLY A 63 6.65 -25.14 -17.25
C GLY A 63 5.93 -25.24 -15.89
N ARG A 64 5.19 -26.35 -15.72
CA ARG A 64 4.23 -26.57 -14.62
C ARG A 64 4.88 -26.56 -13.21
N HIS A 65 6.11 -27.03 -13.08
CA HIS A 65 6.81 -27.04 -11.80
C HIS A 65 7.12 -25.63 -11.31
N CYS A 66 7.56 -24.73 -12.21
CA CYS A 66 7.79 -23.32 -11.89
C CYS A 66 6.49 -22.60 -11.56
N GLN A 67 5.38 -22.96 -12.21
CA GLN A 67 4.07 -22.43 -11.86
C GLN A 67 3.66 -22.81 -10.43
N ALA A 68 3.82 -24.07 -10.06
CA ALA A 68 3.46 -24.56 -8.74
C ALA A 68 4.29 -23.90 -7.63
N LEU A 69 5.61 -23.85 -7.82
CA LEU A 69 6.51 -23.17 -6.88
C LEU A 69 6.22 -21.66 -6.79
N GLY A 70 6.09 -20.98 -7.93
CA GLY A 70 5.74 -19.57 -7.96
C GLY A 70 4.40 -19.27 -7.29
N GLY A 71 3.39 -20.14 -7.52
CA GLY A 71 2.08 -20.05 -6.87
C GLY A 71 2.18 -20.21 -5.34
N LEU A 72 2.97 -21.19 -4.88
CA LEU A 72 3.18 -21.41 -3.45
C LEU A 72 3.86 -20.19 -2.78
N PHE A 73 4.94 -19.68 -3.38
CA PHE A 73 5.62 -18.49 -2.86
C PHE A 73 4.72 -17.25 -2.84
N CYS A 74 3.97 -17.00 -3.93
CA CYS A 74 3.01 -15.91 -3.97
C CYS A 74 1.92 -16.06 -2.91
N ALA A 75 1.40 -17.26 -2.69
CA ALA A 75 0.39 -17.52 -1.68
C ALA A 75 0.92 -17.23 -0.27
N ILE A 76 2.11 -17.75 0.08
CA ILE A 76 2.73 -17.52 1.40
C ILE A 76 2.98 -16.03 1.63
N TYR A 77 3.52 -15.32 0.63
CA TYR A 77 3.77 -13.88 0.71
C TYR A 77 2.49 -13.09 0.91
N GLN A 78 1.46 -13.37 0.12
CA GLN A 78 0.18 -12.69 0.21
C GLN A 78 -0.58 -12.97 1.51
N MET A 79 -0.49 -14.18 2.05
CA MET A 79 -1.11 -14.51 3.34
C MET A 79 -0.45 -13.77 4.51
N GLY A 80 0.87 -13.51 4.43
CA GLY A 80 1.61 -12.85 5.50
C GLY A 80 1.44 -11.33 5.54
N SER A 81 1.41 -10.66 4.40
CA SER A 81 1.51 -9.19 4.35
C SER A 81 0.16 -8.48 4.11
N GLY A 82 -0.58 -8.89 3.11
CA GLY A 82 -1.79 -8.18 2.68
C GLY A 82 -2.92 -8.18 3.70
N PRO A 83 -3.45 -9.34 4.10
CA PRO A 83 -4.57 -9.42 5.04
C PRO A 83 -4.25 -8.88 6.42
N ALA A 84 -3.01 -9.06 6.90
CA ALA A 84 -2.59 -8.54 8.20
C ALA A 84 -2.66 -7.01 8.26
N MET A 85 -2.12 -6.33 7.25
CA MET A 85 -2.15 -4.87 7.17
C MET A 85 -3.57 -4.32 7.06
N GLN A 86 -4.43 -4.96 6.28
CA GLN A 86 -5.84 -4.56 6.13
C GLN A 86 -6.64 -4.77 7.42
N SER A 87 -6.42 -5.88 8.13
CA SER A 87 -7.10 -6.15 9.39
C SER A 87 -6.68 -5.18 10.49
N ILE A 88 -5.40 -4.78 10.54
CA ILE A 88 -4.91 -3.75 11.47
C ILE A 88 -5.59 -2.40 11.17
N ALA A 89 -5.64 -1.99 9.92
CA ALA A 89 -6.26 -0.72 9.52
C ALA A 89 -7.76 -0.69 9.89
N LEU A 90 -8.50 -1.77 9.61
CA LEU A 90 -9.90 -1.89 9.98
C LEU A 90 -10.10 -1.95 11.50
N GLY A 91 -9.28 -2.72 12.21
CA GLY A 91 -9.30 -2.79 13.66
C GLY A 91 -9.09 -1.43 14.31
N THR A 92 -8.11 -0.67 13.83
CA THR A 92 -7.85 0.70 14.29
C THR A 92 -9.03 1.63 14.00
N CYS A 93 -9.62 1.55 12.82
CA CYS A 93 -10.78 2.34 12.43
C CYS A 93 -11.99 2.05 13.32
N LEU A 94 -12.31 0.77 13.55
CA LEU A 94 -13.41 0.35 14.43
C LEU A 94 -13.16 0.73 15.88
N HIS A 95 -11.92 0.63 16.34
CA HIS A 95 -11.54 1.08 17.68
C HIS A 95 -11.76 2.58 17.87
N LEU A 96 -11.30 3.40 16.94
CA LEU A 96 -11.41 4.87 17.02
C LEU A 96 -12.85 5.37 16.87
N LEU A 97 -13.65 4.75 15.99
CA LEU A 97 -15.00 5.21 15.69
C LEU A 97 -16.05 4.64 16.64
N LEU A 98 -15.93 3.37 17.02
CA LEU A 98 -16.95 2.65 17.79
C LEU A 98 -16.49 2.26 19.21
N GLY A 99 -15.23 2.49 19.57
CA GLY A 99 -14.69 2.11 20.87
C GLY A 99 -14.53 0.59 21.06
N ILE A 100 -14.64 -0.20 20.01
CA ILE A 100 -14.50 -1.67 20.06
C ILE A 100 -13.04 -2.01 20.33
N ASP A 101 -12.79 -3.08 21.09
CA ASP A 101 -11.44 -3.59 21.31
C ASP A 101 -10.73 -3.86 19.96
N MET A 102 -9.47 -3.45 19.86
CA MET A 102 -8.70 -3.50 18.61
C MET A 102 -8.65 -4.92 18.01
N LYS A 103 -8.46 -5.95 18.87
CA LYS A 103 -8.43 -7.34 18.42
C LYS A 103 -9.78 -7.81 17.89
N ALA A 104 -10.86 -7.45 18.57
CA ALA A 104 -12.20 -7.74 18.10
C ALA A 104 -12.51 -7.03 16.79
N GLY A 105 -12.12 -5.77 16.65
CA GLY A 105 -12.22 -4.99 15.41
C GLY A 105 -11.47 -5.61 14.24
N MET A 106 -10.25 -6.11 14.45
CA MET A 106 -9.48 -6.83 13.43
C MET A 106 -10.20 -8.11 12.96
N ILE A 107 -10.74 -8.91 13.89
CA ILE A 107 -11.44 -10.16 13.56
C ILE A 107 -12.72 -9.85 12.79
N ILE A 108 -13.53 -8.92 13.26
CA ILE A 108 -14.76 -8.50 12.58
C ILE A 108 -14.47 -8.00 11.18
N GLY A 109 -13.48 -7.10 11.03
CA GLY A 109 -13.07 -6.57 9.75
C GLY A 109 -12.62 -7.65 8.78
N MET A 110 -11.83 -8.62 9.26
CA MET A 110 -11.37 -9.75 8.45
C MET A 110 -12.54 -10.63 7.97
N ILE A 111 -13.49 -10.94 8.83
CA ILE A 111 -14.69 -11.72 8.47
C ILE A 111 -15.49 -10.99 7.39
N ILE A 112 -15.69 -9.69 7.53
CA ILE A 112 -16.43 -8.87 6.55
C ILE A 112 -15.70 -8.89 5.20
N ILE A 113 -14.36 -8.69 5.18
CA ILE A 113 -13.55 -8.73 3.96
C ILE A 113 -13.65 -10.10 3.28
N LEU A 114 -13.50 -11.19 4.04
CA LEU A 114 -13.61 -12.53 3.50
C LEU A 114 -14.99 -12.79 2.89
N PHE A 115 -16.03 -12.41 3.61
CA PHE A 115 -17.41 -12.62 3.16
C PHE A 115 -17.70 -11.89 1.85
N TYR A 116 -17.40 -10.60 1.74
CA TYR A 116 -17.67 -9.88 0.50
C TYR A 116 -16.77 -10.34 -0.65
N THR A 117 -15.50 -10.65 -0.37
CA THR A 117 -14.56 -11.11 -1.40
C THR A 117 -14.98 -12.45 -2.00
N LEU A 118 -15.38 -13.40 -1.15
CA LEU A 118 -15.87 -14.71 -1.60
C LEU A 118 -17.21 -14.59 -2.33
N SER A 119 -18.09 -13.69 -1.92
CA SER A 119 -19.42 -13.53 -2.51
C SER A 119 -19.39 -12.79 -3.84
N SER A 120 -18.53 -11.79 -3.99
CA SER A 120 -18.52 -10.90 -5.17
C SER A 120 -17.50 -11.29 -6.25
N GLY A 121 -16.50 -12.10 -5.90
CA GLY A 121 -15.44 -12.48 -6.82
C GLY A 121 -14.62 -11.29 -7.33
N MET A 122 -13.87 -11.48 -8.41
CA MET A 122 -12.94 -10.49 -8.95
C MET A 122 -13.63 -9.19 -9.42
N TRP A 123 -14.86 -9.29 -9.94
CA TRP A 123 -15.64 -8.13 -10.40
C TRP A 123 -16.03 -7.20 -9.27
N GLY A 124 -16.52 -7.77 -8.17
CA GLY A 124 -16.90 -6.99 -7.00
C GLY A 124 -15.71 -6.33 -6.34
N VAL A 125 -14.57 -7.03 -6.25
CA VAL A 125 -13.32 -6.45 -5.75
C VAL A 125 -12.88 -5.27 -6.62
N ALA A 126 -12.92 -5.39 -7.94
CA ALA A 126 -12.55 -4.29 -8.84
C ALA A 126 -13.48 -3.08 -8.71
N MET A 127 -14.78 -3.29 -8.51
CA MET A 127 -15.74 -2.19 -8.28
C MET A 127 -15.54 -1.52 -6.93
N THR A 128 -15.30 -2.28 -5.87
CA THR A 128 -14.99 -1.72 -4.56
C THR A 128 -13.67 -0.94 -4.57
N ASP A 129 -12.64 -1.45 -5.24
CA ASP A 129 -11.37 -0.75 -5.41
C ASP A 129 -11.54 0.60 -6.12
N TYR A 130 -12.41 0.66 -7.13
CA TYR A 130 -12.69 1.92 -7.83
C TYR A 130 -13.36 2.96 -6.92
N VAL A 131 -14.37 2.55 -6.17
CA VAL A 131 -15.06 3.42 -5.20
C VAL A 131 -14.10 3.84 -4.08
N GLN A 132 -13.33 2.90 -3.52
CA GLN A 132 -12.31 3.16 -2.51
C GLN A 132 -11.26 4.15 -3.01
N PHE A 133 -10.82 4.06 -4.26
CA PHE A 133 -9.86 4.99 -4.85
C PHE A 133 -10.36 6.45 -4.81
N ILE A 134 -11.63 6.66 -5.14
CA ILE A 134 -12.24 8.01 -5.10
C ILE A 134 -12.25 8.54 -3.66
N PHE A 135 -12.79 7.75 -2.73
CA PHE A 135 -12.87 8.17 -1.32
C PHE A 135 -11.50 8.39 -0.70
N LEU A 136 -10.54 7.52 -1.00
CA LEU A 136 -9.18 7.62 -0.52
C LEU A 136 -8.49 8.88 -1.04
N THR A 137 -8.62 9.16 -2.34
CA THR A 137 -8.03 10.36 -2.95
C THR A 137 -8.61 11.64 -2.35
N LEU A 138 -9.94 11.71 -2.23
CA LEU A 138 -10.60 12.84 -1.60
C LEU A 138 -10.21 12.98 -0.12
N GLY A 139 -10.20 11.88 0.62
CA GLY A 139 -9.84 11.87 2.03
C GLY A 139 -8.40 12.34 2.28
N VAL A 140 -7.43 11.86 1.49
CA VAL A 140 -6.03 12.28 1.61
C VAL A 140 -5.84 13.75 1.27
N VAL A 141 -6.47 14.22 0.20
CA VAL A 141 -6.40 15.65 -0.20
C VAL A 141 -7.02 16.55 0.87
N LEU A 142 -8.19 16.18 1.39
CA LEU A 142 -8.85 16.93 2.46
C LEU A 142 -8.04 16.92 3.75
N ALA A 143 -7.54 15.77 4.16
CA ALA A 143 -6.70 15.65 5.34
C ALA A 143 -5.43 16.48 5.23
N ALA A 144 -4.75 16.44 4.07
CA ALA A 144 -3.58 17.28 3.82
C ALA A 144 -3.91 18.77 3.86
N ALA A 145 -5.02 19.20 3.25
CA ALA A 145 -5.45 20.60 3.25
C ALA A 145 -5.79 21.09 4.67
N ILE A 146 -6.53 20.30 5.44
CA ILE A 146 -6.90 20.61 6.83
C ILE A 146 -5.65 20.69 7.71
N SER A 147 -4.76 19.72 7.59
CA SER A 147 -3.51 19.68 8.37
C SER A 147 -2.61 20.87 8.04
N TYR A 148 -2.49 21.23 6.77
CA TYR A 148 -1.74 22.40 6.33
C TYR A 148 -2.32 23.70 6.91
N TYR A 149 -3.65 23.83 6.90
CA TYR A 149 -4.32 25.01 7.45
C TYR A 149 -4.19 25.10 8.98
N GLN A 150 -4.35 23.97 9.69
CA GLN A 150 -4.20 23.91 11.15
C GLN A 150 -2.76 24.16 11.61
N ALA A 151 -1.77 23.76 10.82
CA ALA A 151 -0.35 24.03 11.10
C ALA A 151 0.03 25.50 10.95
N GLY A 152 -0.85 26.37 10.46
CA GLY A 152 -0.52 27.77 10.19
C GLY A 152 0.22 27.97 8.87
N GLY A 153 0.01 27.07 7.89
CA GLY A 153 0.67 27.10 6.59
C GLY A 153 2.13 26.67 6.64
N TRP A 154 2.89 27.09 5.63
CA TRP A 154 4.29 26.67 5.48
C TRP A 154 5.19 27.16 6.64
N GLU A 155 4.98 28.39 7.12
CA GLU A 155 5.74 28.97 8.23
C GLU A 155 5.50 28.20 9.53
N GLY A 156 4.27 27.81 9.81
CA GLY A 156 3.94 27.01 10.99
C GLY A 156 4.53 25.62 10.95
N ILE A 157 4.60 24.99 9.76
CA ILE A 157 5.25 23.68 9.58
C ILE A 157 6.75 23.79 9.85
N ILE A 158 7.44 24.81 9.30
CA ILE A 158 8.88 24.99 9.52
C ILE A 158 9.18 25.25 11.01
N ALA A 159 8.32 25.98 11.70
CA ALA A 159 8.50 26.26 13.12
C ALA A 159 8.25 25.05 14.03
N ALA A 160 7.36 24.13 13.64
CA ALA A 160 6.95 22.99 14.44
C ALA A 160 7.81 21.74 14.20
N VAL A 161 8.48 21.63 13.05
CA VAL A 161 9.20 20.43 12.62
C VAL A 161 10.71 20.65 12.81
N PRO A 162 11.45 19.69 13.41
CA PRO A 162 12.90 19.79 13.57
C PRO A 162 13.61 19.97 12.22
N ALA A 163 14.67 20.78 12.16
CA ALA A 163 15.45 21.03 10.95
C ALA A 163 15.98 19.74 10.28
N SER A 164 16.28 18.73 11.08
CA SER A 164 16.72 17.40 10.60
C SER A 164 15.70 16.69 9.71
N HIS A 165 14.41 17.01 9.79
CA HIS A 165 13.37 16.43 8.94
C HIS A 165 13.37 17.02 7.53
N PHE A 166 14.03 18.15 7.30
CA PHE A 166 14.19 18.78 5.99
C PHE A 166 15.51 18.42 5.31
N GLU A 167 16.42 17.72 6.01
CA GLU A 167 17.69 17.28 5.45
C GLU A 167 17.48 15.97 4.65
N LEU A 168 17.75 16.04 3.35
CA LEU A 168 17.84 14.88 2.48
C LEU A 168 19.21 14.21 2.68
N ASP A 169 19.31 13.37 3.69
CA ASP A 169 20.48 12.49 3.82
C ASP A 169 20.38 11.35 2.80
N LEU A 170 21.13 11.51 1.71
CA LEU A 170 21.16 10.55 0.60
C LEU A 170 21.63 9.16 1.05
N SER A 171 22.44 9.08 2.11
CA SER A 171 22.92 7.82 2.67
C SER A 171 21.79 7.06 3.37
N ASN A 172 20.96 7.77 4.12
CA ASN A 172 19.78 7.20 4.76
C ASN A 172 18.68 6.86 3.74
N ALA A 173 18.48 7.69 2.71
CA ALA A 173 17.57 7.37 1.62
C ALA A 173 17.99 6.08 0.89
N LEU A 174 19.27 5.87 0.61
CA LEU A 174 19.79 4.64 -0.01
C LEU A 174 19.62 3.42 0.92
N LYS A 175 19.86 3.55 2.22
CA LYS A 175 19.63 2.45 3.18
C LYS A 175 18.15 2.05 3.24
N ILE A 176 17.24 3.03 3.25
CA ILE A 176 15.80 2.78 3.25
C ILE A 176 15.38 2.12 1.92
N LEU A 177 15.92 2.56 0.79
CA LEU A 177 15.68 1.94 -0.52
C LEU A 177 16.16 0.49 -0.57
N CYS A 178 17.37 0.21 -0.07
CA CYS A 178 17.90 -1.16 0.02
C CYS A 178 17.07 -2.04 0.96
N ALA A 179 16.63 -1.52 2.10
CA ALA A 179 15.82 -2.25 3.05
C ALA A 179 14.38 -2.54 2.56
N THR A 180 13.86 -1.75 1.62
CA THR A 180 12.53 -1.96 1.02
C THR A 180 12.57 -2.77 -0.27
N ALA A 181 13.75 -2.99 -0.85
CA ALA A 181 13.93 -3.82 -2.05
C ALA A 181 14.18 -5.30 -1.74
N LEU A 182 14.42 -5.64 -0.46
CA LEU A 182 14.53 -7.00 0.08
C LEU A 182 13.19 -7.46 0.67
#